data_9e9d229cbf00a700e3aa455f5945d9ed
#
_entry.id   9e9d229cbf00a700e3aa455f5945d9ed
#
_cell.length_a   1.000
_cell.length_b   1.000
_cell.length_c   1.000
_cell.angle_alpha   90.00
_cell.angle_beta   90.00
_cell.angle_gamma   90.00
#
_symmetry.space_group_name_H-M   'P 1'
#
loop_
_entity.id
_entity.type
_entity.pdbx_description
1 polymer ?
#
loop_
_entity_poly.entity_id
_entity_poly.type
_entity_poly.pdbx_seq_one_letter_code
_entity_poly.pdbx_strand_id
1 'polypeptide(L)'
;MSKGLANVKRILKKKDSANELAKRCDFYKYSMEAVVDALEDIIVENMGEATFDENSEIQLAKGLTIGARRVPEREVRDPRNQDKVMTPEKVIPFARFTYTFRQKINE
;
A
#
# COMPACT_ATOMS: atom_id res chain seq x y z
N MET A 1 -3.43 -28.59 6.32
CA MET A 1 -2.98 -27.99 6.38
C MET A 1 -2.63 -27.25 6.64
N SER A 2 -2.46 -26.89 6.79
CA SER A 2 -2.12 -26.15 7.11
C SER A 2 -2.29 -25.28 6.93
N LYS A 3 -2.49 -24.85 7.00
CA LYS A 3 -2.56 -24.16 6.88
C LYS A 3 -2.27 -23.31 6.86
N GLY A 4 -2.68 -23.18 7.09
CA GLY A 4 -2.52 -22.03 7.15
C GLY A 4 -1.40 -21.25 7.24
N LEU A 5 -0.68 -21.51 7.65
CA LEU A 5 0.33 -20.85 7.55
C LEU A 5 1.00 -20.95 6.53
N ALA A 6 0.37 -20.68 5.85
CA ALA A 6 0.91 -20.91 4.63
C ALA A 6 2.07 -20.08 4.38
N ASN A 7 3.05 -20.64 3.89
CA ASN A 7 4.20 -19.94 3.42
C ASN A 7 3.80 -19.14 2.22
N VAL A 8 4.42 -17.99 2.06
CA VAL A 8 4.20 -17.20 0.88
C VAL A 8 4.80 -17.91 -0.29
N LYS A 9 3.97 -18.23 -1.28
CA LYS A 9 4.39 -19.00 -2.42
C LYS A 9 4.59 -18.17 -3.67
N ARG A 10 3.87 -17.07 -3.78
CA ARG A 10 3.91 -16.25 -4.98
C ARG A 10 4.10 -14.80 -4.63
N ILE A 11 5.30 -14.33 -4.80
CA ILE A 11 5.58 -12.92 -4.64
C ILE A 11 6.07 -12.39 -5.97
N LEU A 12 5.39 -11.36 -6.46
CA LEU A 12 5.89 -10.61 -7.61
C LEU A 12 6.59 -9.40 -7.05
N LYS A 13 7.89 -9.43 -7.06
CA LYS A 13 8.68 -8.28 -6.64
C LYS A 13 8.62 -7.23 -7.74
N LYS A 14 9.07 -6.02 -7.40
CA LYS A 14 9.05 -4.92 -8.35
C LYS A 14 9.62 -5.31 -9.71
N LYS A 15 10.73 -6.02 -9.72
CA LYS A 15 11.39 -6.43 -10.94
C LYS A 15 10.53 -7.39 -11.75
N ASP A 16 9.85 -8.32 -11.07
CA ASP A 16 8.98 -9.27 -11.73
C ASP A 16 7.76 -8.60 -12.32
N SER A 17 7.21 -7.64 -11.60
CA SER A 17 6.07 -6.86 -12.08
C SER A 17 6.45 -6.05 -13.32
N ALA A 18 7.65 -5.47 -13.31
CA ALA A 18 8.13 -4.69 -14.46
C ALA A 18 8.31 -5.59 -15.67
N ASN A 19 8.82 -6.81 -15.48
CA ASN A 19 8.96 -7.77 -16.56
C ASN A 19 7.61 -8.12 -17.17
N GLU A 20 6.64 -8.38 -16.32
CA GLU A 20 5.30 -8.75 -16.78
C GLU A 20 4.63 -7.60 -17.52
N LEU A 21 4.81 -6.37 -17.02
CA LEU A 21 4.29 -5.19 -17.68
C LEU A 21 4.94 -4.98 -19.03
N ALA A 22 6.25 -5.19 -19.10
CA ALA A 22 6.98 -5.04 -20.36
C ALA A 22 6.45 -6.00 -21.41
N LYS A 23 6.16 -7.23 -21.02
CA LYS A 23 5.61 -8.23 -21.93
C LYS A 23 4.22 -7.86 -22.42
N ARG A 24 3.35 -7.45 -21.50
CA ARG A 24 1.97 -7.15 -21.85
C ARG A 24 1.81 -5.87 -22.64
N CYS A 25 2.71 -4.91 -22.42
CA CYS A 25 2.65 -3.62 -23.09
C CYS A 25 3.60 -3.51 -24.28
N ASP A 26 4.39 -4.55 -24.51
CA ASP A 26 5.36 -4.58 -25.60
C ASP A 26 6.37 -3.44 -25.48
N PHE A 27 6.88 -3.24 -24.27
CA PHE A 27 7.91 -2.26 -23.99
C PHE A 27 9.18 -2.93 -23.48
N TYR A 28 10.26 -2.17 -23.45
CA TYR A 28 11.50 -2.67 -22.88
C TYR A 28 11.38 -2.81 -21.37
N LYS A 29 12.02 -3.84 -20.85
CA LYS A 29 12.01 -4.13 -19.42
C LYS A 29 12.51 -2.96 -18.57
N TYR A 30 13.62 -2.35 -18.94
CA TYR A 30 14.17 -1.26 -18.15
C TYR A 30 13.25 -0.03 -18.16
N SER A 31 12.51 0.16 -19.24
CA SER A 31 11.54 1.25 -19.30
C SER A 31 10.41 1.02 -18.30
N MET A 32 9.99 -0.22 -18.18
CA MET A 32 8.93 -0.56 -17.24
C MET A 32 9.41 -0.47 -15.79
N GLU A 33 10.67 -0.76 -15.54
CA GLU A 33 11.22 -0.57 -14.19
C GLU A 33 11.17 0.90 -13.80
N ALA A 34 11.50 1.79 -14.74
CA ALA A 34 11.40 3.23 -14.49
C ALA A 34 9.97 3.67 -14.23
N VAL A 35 9.02 3.08 -14.96
CA VAL A 35 7.59 3.39 -14.77
C VAL A 35 7.13 2.93 -13.39
N VAL A 36 7.54 1.75 -12.98
CA VAL A 36 7.16 1.23 -11.66
C VAL A 36 7.79 2.09 -10.56
N ASP A 37 9.02 2.52 -10.72
CA ASP A 37 9.67 3.40 -9.76
C ASP A 37 8.94 4.74 -9.65
N ALA A 38 8.54 5.29 -10.79
CA ALA A 38 7.78 6.53 -10.81
C ALA A 38 6.43 6.38 -10.11
N LEU A 39 5.79 5.23 -10.30
CA LEU A 39 4.52 4.94 -9.63
C LEU A 39 4.71 4.89 -8.11
N GLU A 40 5.78 4.25 -7.67
CA GLU A 40 6.10 4.20 -6.25
C GLU A 40 6.27 5.60 -5.68
N ASP A 41 6.99 6.47 -6.38
CA ASP A 41 7.18 7.84 -5.95
C ASP A 41 5.86 8.59 -5.84
N ILE A 42 4.97 8.40 -6.81
CA ILE A 42 3.65 9.03 -6.80
C ILE A 42 2.86 8.57 -5.56
N ILE A 43 2.92 7.28 -5.26
CA ILE A 43 2.21 6.74 -4.11
C ILE A 43 2.73 7.35 -2.81
N VAL A 44 4.04 7.40 -2.64
CA VAL A 44 4.65 7.96 -1.44
C VAL A 44 4.30 9.43 -1.29
N GLU A 45 4.37 10.19 -2.37
CA GLU A 45 4.03 11.61 -2.34
C GLU A 45 2.57 11.83 -1.98
N ASN A 46 1.69 11.02 -2.57
CA ASN A 46 0.26 11.12 -2.27
C ASN A 46 -0.02 10.83 -0.80
N MET A 47 0.60 9.79 -0.26
CA MET A 47 0.40 9.45 1.14
C MET A 47 0.87 10.54 2.08
N GLY A 48 1.92 11.25 1.70
CA GLY A 48 2.45 12.35 2.50
C GLY A 48 1.53 13.55 2.55
N GLU A 49 0.56 13.64 1.65
CA GLU A 49 -0.36 14.77 1.61
C GLU A 49 -1.57 14.61 2.53
N ALA A 50 -1.69 13.49 3.21
CA ALA A 50 -2.79 13.26 4.14
C ALA A 50 -2.74 14.28 5.27
N THR A 51 -3.90 14.81 5.65
CA THR A 51 -4.01 15.74 6.77
C THR A 51 -4.83 15.10 7.88
N PHE A 52 -4.94 15.79 9.01
CA PHE A 52 -5.72 15.25 10.12
C PHE A 52 -7.22 15.17 9.77
N ASP A 53 -7.67 16.02 8.87
CA ASP A 53 -9.08 16.08 8.50
C ASP A 53 -9.42 15.28 7.26
N GLU A 54 -8.44 15.05 6.40
CA GLU A 54 -8.68 14.39 5.12
C GLU A 54 -7.62 13.35 4.83
N ASN A 55 -8.07 12.16 4.45
CA ASN A 55 -7.17 11.11 3.98
C ASN A 55 -6.75 11.41 2.56
N SER A 56 -5.57 10.92 2.19
CA SER A 56 -5.13 10.94 0.80
C SER A 56 -5.36 9.55 0.23
N GLU A 57 -5.89 9.49 -0.98
CA GLU A 57 -6.15 8.21 -1.63
C GLU A 57 -5.74 8.27 -3.09
N ILE A 58 -5.32 7.12 -3.60
CA ILE A 58 -5.02 6.98 -5.01
C ILE A 58 -5.61 5.66 -5.48
N GLN A 59 -6.33 5.72 -6.59
CA GLN A 59 -6.92 4.53 -7.18
C GLN A 59 -5.92 3.94 -8.17
N LEU A 60 -5.32 2.81 -7.80
CA LEU A 60 -4.32 2.17 -8.64
C LEU A 60 -4.94 1.36 -9.76
N ALA A 61 -6.10 0.80 -9.50
CA ALA A 61 -6.81 0.01 -10.46
C ALA A 61 -8.28 0.09 -10.13
N LYS A 62 -9.12 -0.30 -11.08
CA LYS A 62 -10.55 -0.31 -10.82
C LYS A 62 -10.83 -1.26 -9.68
N GLY A 63 -11.27 -0.72 -8.57
CA GLY A 63 -11.58 -1.52 -7.40
C GLY A 63 -10.46 -1.67 -6.39
N LEU A 64 -9.30 -1.07 -6.65
CA LEU A 64 -8.19 -1.10 -5.70
C LEU A 64 -7.76 0.34 -5.40
N THR A 65 -7.95 0.74 -4.16
CA THR A 65 -7.56 2.07 -3.69
C THR A 65 -6.57 1.91 -2.57
N ILE A 66 -5.49 2.65 -2.63
CA ILE A 66 -4.55 2.73 -1.52
C ILE A 66 -4.51 4.17 -1.05
N GLY A 67 -4.22 4.35 0.21
CA GLY A 67 -4.22 5.69 0.74
C GLY A 67 -3.51 5.75 2.08
N ALA A 68 -3.66 6.88 2.73
CA ALA A 68 -3.06 7.10 4.02
C ALA A 68 -3.90 8.07 4.82
N ARG A 69 -3.81 7.93 6.13
CA ARG A 69 -4.42 8.87 7.05
C ARG A 69 -3.35 9.36 8.00
N ARG A 70 -3.49 10.58 8.45
CA ARG A 70 -2.53 11.17 9.36
C ARG A 70 -3.18 11.27 10.74
N VAL A 71 -2.49 10.75 11.75
CA VAL A 71 -2.96 10.85 13.12
C VAL A 71 -2.04 11.75 13.91
N PRO A 72 -2.60 12.61 14.77
CA PRO A 72 -1.79 13.53 15.54
C PRO A 72 -1.05 12.82 16.67
N GLU A 73 -0.05 13.48 17.21
CA GLU A 73 0.58 12.93 18.39
C GLU A 73 -0.44 12.91 19.52
N ARG A 74 -0.31 11.93 20.36
CA ARG A 74 -1.23 11.76 21.48
C ARG A 74 -0.55 11.10 22.65
N GLU A 75 -1.12 11.29 23.81
CA GLU A 75 -0.64 10.70 25.04
C GLU A 75 -1.28 9.34 25.21
N VAL A 76 -0.48 8.32 25.43
CA VAL A 76 -0.98 6.98 25.70
C VAL A 76 -0.31 6.47 26.96
N ARG A 77 -0.98 5.55 27.65
CA ARG A 77 -0.43 4.96 28.86
C ARG A 77 0.30 3.67 28.50
N ASP A 78 1.53 3.58 28.97
CA ASP A 78 2.32 2.37 28.79
C ASP A 78 1.73 1.26 29.67
N PRO A 79 1.27 0.14 29.09
CA PRO A 79 0.63 -0.91 29.88
C PRO A 79 1.58 -1.60 30.87
N ARG A 80 2.88 -1.47 30.69
CA ARG A 80 3.85 -2.13 31.55
C ARG A 80 4.07 -1.41 32.88
N ASN A 81 4.12 -0.09 32.85
CA ASN A 81 4.45 0.68 34.04
C ASN A 81 3.47 1.79 34.32
N GLN A 82 2.40 1.93 33.53
CA GLN A 82 1.37 2.93 33.71
C GLN A 82 1.85 4.36 33.49
N ASP A 83 3.05 4.54 33.01
CA ASP A 83 3.56 5.88 32.70
C ASP A 83 2.91 6.37 31.39
N LYS A 84 2.77 7.68 31.32
CA LYS A 84 2.26 8.32 30.11
C LYS A 84 3.39 8.57 29.16
N VAL A 85 3.18 8.18 27.90
CA VAL A 85 4.15 8.41 26.84
C VAL A 85 3.47 9.07 25.66
N MET A 86 4.20 9.90 24.95
CA MET A 86 3.67 10.56 23.76
C MET A 86 3.93 9.70 22.54
N THR A 87 2.87 9.40 21.83
CA THR A 87 2.97 8.74 20.53
C THR A 87 3.07 9.83 19.48
N PRO A 88 4.14 9.85 18.68
CA PRO A 88 4.32 10.92 17.72
C PRO A 88 3.28 10.91 16.60
N GLU A 89 3.15 12.03 15.93
CA GLU A 89 2.34 12.12 14.73
C GLU A 89 2.85 11.14 13.70
N LYS A 90 1.94 10.49 13.00
CA LYS A 90 2.36 9.53 11.99
C LYS A 90 1.32 9.41 10.88
N VAL A 91 1.77 8.87 9.75
CA VAL A 91 0.91 8.58 8.61
C VAL A 91 0.73 7.07 8.56
N ILE A 92 -0.52 6.63 8.55
CA ILE A 92 -0.84 5.20 8.52
C ILE A 92 -1.38 4.85 7.14
N PRO A 93 -0.69 3.98 6.39
CA PRO A 93 -1.17 3.57 5.07
C PRO A 93 -2.28 2.53 5.19
N PHE A 94 -3.12 2.46 4.17
CA PHE A 94 -4.17 1.45 4.09
C PHE A 94 -4.46 1.12 2.64
N ALA A 95 -5.17 0.01 2.45
CA ALA A 95 -5.60 -0.41 1.12
C ALA A 95 -7.03 -0.93 1.22
N ARG A 96 -7.81 -0.70 0.18
CA ARG A 96 -9.20 -1.16 0.13
C ARG A 96 -9.47 -1.81 -1.21
N PHE A 97 -10.31 -2.84 -1.16
CA PHE A 97 -10.76 -3.54 -2.34
C PHE A 97 -12.28 -3.43 -2.44
N THR A 98 -12.79 -3.13 -3.61
CA THR A 98 -14.24 -3.08 -3.80
C THR A 98 -14.79 -4.48 -4.03
N TYR A 99 -16.10 -4.58 -3.89
CA TYR A 99 -16.80 -5.83 -4.15
C TYR A 99 -16.56 -6.31 -5.59
N THR A 100 -16.59 -5.40 -6.53
CA THR A 100 -16.34 -5.73 -7.93
C THR A 100 -14.97 -6.37 -8.14
N PHE A 101 -13.96 -5.84 -7.46
CA PHE A 101 -12.61 -6.38 -7.55
C PHE A 101 -12.55 -7.80 -6.96
N ARG A 102 -13.24 -7.99 -5.84
CA ARG A 102 -13.28 -9.30 -5.20
C ARG A 102 -13.97 -10.33 -6.08
N GLN A 103 -15.03 -9.94 -6.76
CA GLN A 103 -15.71 -10.82 -7.70
C GLN A 103 -14.80 -11.20 -8.85
N LYS A 104 -14.05 -10.25 -9.34
CA LYS A 104 -13.15 -10.48 -10.46
C LYS A 104 -12.09 -11.51 -10.13
N ILE A 105 -11.59 -11.49 -8.91
CA ILE A 105 -10.58 -12.43 -8.45
C ILE A 105 -11.15 -13.85 -8.36
N ASN A 106 -12.42 -13.95 -8.04
CA ASN A 106 -13.06 -15.22 -7.80
C ASN A 106 -13.84 -15.79 -8.99
N GLU A 107 -13.70 -15.19 -10.15
CA GLU A 107 -14.35 -15.69 -11.36
C GLU A 107 -13.78 -17.03 -11.82
#